data_06c2d1a5bd7b204371116e255d1c47f8
#
_entry.id   06c2d1a5bd7b204371116e255d1c47f8
#
_cell.length_a   1.000
_cell.length_b   1.000
_cell.length_c   1.000
_cell.angle_alpha   90.00
_cell.angle_beta   90.00
_cell.angle_gamma   90.00
#
_symmetry.space_group_name_H-M   'P 1'
#
loop_
_entity.id
_entity.type
_entity.pdbx_description
1 polymer ?
#
loop_
_entity_poly.entity_id
_entity_poly.type
_entity_poly.pdbx_seq_one_letter_code
_entity_poly.pdbx_strand_id
1 'polypeptide(L)'
;MAFGKIPRFSPSFSPKEAWTSLRYLLKDGPDDEVVNKFEREFASFIGVEHAVMVPSARYGFYLLLNAYGVSQDDEVIIPGLTYFAIPAMVPLLNARPVFADIGLTTHVLDPEAFRKAITPKTKVVVPTHLFGTPCDMESICQIAKEHNIKVIEDCAQSTGGRFKSRRVGAWGDAAYYTFGLTKNITTLSGAMITTNDKSVADYVRKEIEEGGYTPKKKAAKEAVTGLMMYIATHPKIYWATVHPAVVLGNKMGKDPIHERFGESERVYDQIPSYYKEQGKSLAVQAAVGRIQLQRIEELNGARQRNGKALDSGLQSIPHLAVPSYPTGSEPIYMSFVVHHSARKELTEALRERGIDTTTGYMNDLSDHPLFQDYKADCPNAKKANAELLHIPVHPNLTTEDVQHIIQSISEACKQLSP
;
A
#
# COMPACT_ATOMS: atom_id res chain seq x y z
N MET A 1 19.47 18.26 -23.82
CA MET A 1 18.40 18.94 -23.07
C MET A 1 18.53 18.50 -21.64
N ALA A 2 18.48 19.40 -20.67
CA ALA A 2 18.45 18.96 -19.26
C ALA A 2 17.11 18.27 -19.03
N PHE A 3 17.14 16.96 -18.77
CA PHE A 3 15.95 16.22 -18.40
C PHE A 3 15.31 16.87 -17.17
N GLY A 4 13.98 16.98 -17.15
CA GLY A 4 13.25 17.49 -16.00
C GLY A 4 13.53 16.64 -14.77
N LYS A 5 13.30 17.19 -13.58
CA LYS A 5 13.41 16.41 -12.34
C LYS A 5 12.21 15.47 -12.23
N ILE A 6 12.47 14.20 -11.90
CA ILE A 6 11.46 13.13 -11.81
C ILE A 6 11.10 12.90 -10.36
N PRO A 7 9.83 13.16 -9.94
CA PRO A 7 9.38 12.91 -8.57
C PRO A 7 9.23 11.41 -8.29
N ARG A 8 9.46 10.98 -7.05
CA ARG A 8 9.28 9.58 -6.61
C ARG A 8 7.84 9.08 -6.74
N PHE A 9 6.87 9.98 -6.66
CA PHE A 9 5.47 9.68 -6.88
C PHE A 9 4.72 10.91 -7.42
N SER A 10 3.57 10.67 -8.03
CA SER A 10 2.60 11.70 -8.41
C SER A 10 1.21 11.22 -8.00
N PRO A 11 0.40 12.04 -7.33
CA PRO A 11 -0.91 11.63 -6.86
C PRO A 11 -1.85 11.35 -8.03
N SER A 12 -2.75 10.39 -7.88
CA SER A 12 -3.86 10.16 -8.82
C SER A 12 -4.94 11.25 -8.76
N PHE A 13 -4.85 12.14 -7.77
CA PHE A 13 -5.74 13.28 -7.56
C PHE A 13 -5.56 14.33 -8.65
N SER A 14 -6.66 14.89 -9.15
CA SER A 14 -6.69 15.86 -10.24
C SER A 14 -7.68 17.00 -9.95
N PRO A 15 -7.76 18.06 -10.79
CA PRO A 15 -8.78 19.09 -10.66
C PRO A 15 -10.22 18.58 -10.62
N LYS A 16 -10.51 17.43 -11.26
CA LYS A 16 -11.84 16.79 -11.24
C LYS A 16 -12.21 16.32 -9.84
N GLU A 17 -11.28 15.66 -9.15
CA GLU A 17 -11.46 15.24 -7.76
C GLU A 17 -11.54 16.45 -6.82
N ALA A 18 -10.74 17.48 -7.05
CA ALA A 18 -10.79 18.73 -6.27
C ALA A 18 -12.16 19.42 -6.38
N TRP A 19 -12.69 19.55 -7.59
CA TRP A 19 -14.02 20.11 -7.83
C TRP A 19 -15.13 19.29 -7.18
N THR A 20 -15.05 17.97 -7.32
CA THR A 20 -16.00 17.05 -6.68
C THR A 20 -15.96 17.18 -5.17
N SER A 21 -14.74 17.24 -4.59
CA SER A 21 -14.55 17.44 -3.16
C SER A 21 -15.22 18.73 -2.68
N LEU A 22 -14.98 19.86 -3.38
CA LEU A 22 -15.60 21.15 -3.05
C LEU A 22 -17.13 21.06 -3.06
N ARG A 23 -17.71 20.47 -4.12
CA ARG A 23 -19.15 20.31 -4.27
C ARG A 23 -19.79 19.53 -3.13
N TYR A 24 -19.17 18.42 -2.71
CA TYR A 24 -19.72 17.58 -1.64
C TYR A 24 -19.42 18.11 -0.23
N LEU A 25 -18.32 18.86 -0.05
CA LEU A 25 -18.03 19.52 1.23
C LEU A 25 -19.00 20.66 1.53
N LEU A 26 -19.51 21.33 0.50
CA LEU A 26 -20.50 22.40 0.61
C LEU A 26 -21.94 21.87 0.75
N LYS A 27 -22.18 20.57 0.50
CA LYS A 27 -23.49 19.95 0.67
C LYS A 27 -23.77 19.71 2.16
N ASP A 28 -24.97 20.08 2.60
CA ASP A 28 -25.40 19.82 3.97
C ASP A 28 -25.86 18.36 4.15
N GLY A 29 -25.65 17.85 5.36
CA GLY A 29 -26.10 16.54 5.80
C GLY A 29 -25.28 15.33 5.26
N PRO A 30 -25.54 14.15 5.80
CA PRO A 30 -25.02 12.89 5.30
C PRO A 30 -25.69 12.52 3.97
N ASP A 31 -24.96 11.77 3.13
CA ASP A 31 -25.46 11.23 1.87
C ASP A 31 -25.01 9.78 1.75
N ASP A 32 -25.67 8.91 2.52
CA ASP A 32 -25.36 7.49 2.59
C ASP A 32 -25.63 6.78 1.25
N GLU A 33 -26.49 7.34 0.38
CA GLU A 33 -26.74 6.77 -0.95
C GLU A 33 -25.48 6.76 -1.81
N VAL A 34 -24.71 7.83 -1.78
CA VAL A 34 -23.42 7.92 -2.53
C VAL A 34 -22.41 6.93 -1.99
N VAL A 35 -22.35 6.76 -0.65
CA VAL A 35 -21.48 5.78 0.00
C VAL A 35 -21.90 4.36 -0.42
N ASN A 36 -23.17 4.01 -0.27
CA ASN A 36 -23.69 2.71 -0.66
C ASN A 36 -23.49 2.40 -2.16
N LYS A 37 -23.57 3.44 -3.01
CA LYS A 37 -23.31 3.28 -4.44
C LYS A 37 -21.85 2.97 -4.72
N PHE A 38 -20.91 3.67 -4.06
CA PHE A 38 -19.48 3.39 -4.20
C PHE A 38 -19.12 2.00 -3.70
N GLU A 39 -19.70 1.56 -2.57
CA GLU A 39 -19.50 0.22 -2.04
C GLU A 39 -19.95 -0.85 -3.04
N ARG A 40 -21.16 -0.70 -3.64
CA ARG A 40 -21.62 -1.64 -4.67
C ARG A 40 -20.75 -1.64 -5.92
N GLU A 41 -20.34 -0.46 -6.40
CA GLU A 41 -19.46 -0.33 -7.56
C GLU A 41 -18.08 -0.97 -7.28
N PHE A 42 -17.56 -0.81 -6.07
CA PHE A 42 -16.29 -1.40 -5.66
C PHE A 42 -16.38 -2.92 -5.49
N ALA A 43 -17.45 -3.43 -4.86
CA ALA A 43 -17.71 -4.86 -4.75
C ALA A 43 -17.79 -5.53 -6.12
N SER A 44 -18.54 -4.92 -7.05
CA SER A 44 -18.63 -5.36 -8.45
C SER A 44 -17.28 -5.32 -9.16
N PHE A 45 -16.48 -4.27 -8.94
CA PHE A 45 -15.16 -4.14 -9.54
C PHE A 45 -14.21 -5.24 -9.04
N ILE A 46 -14.22 -5.56 -7.76
CA ILE A 46 -13.38 -6.63 -7.19
C ILE A 46 -13.92 -8.02 -7.58
N GLY A 47 -15.23 -8.18 -7.69
CA GLY A 47 -15.90 -9.45 -7.98
C GLY A 47 -16.28 -10.21 -6.70
N VAL A 48 -16.79 -9.48 -5.70
CA VAL A 48 -17.27 -9.98 -4.41
C VAL A 48 -18.68 -9.48 -4.12
N GLU A 49 -19.37 -10.07 -3.12
CA GLU A 49 -20.75 -9.71 -2.79
C GLU A 49 -20.84 -8.41 -1.99
N HIS A 50 -19.90 -8.16 -1.08
CA HIS A 50 -19.98 -7.05 -0.13
C HIS A 50 -18.70 -6.24 -0.12
N ALA A 51 -18.87 -4.90 -0.11
CA ALA A 51 -17.82 -3.94 0.23
C ALA A 51 -18.38 -2.99 1.30
N VAL A 52 -17.53 -2.58 2.25
CA VAL A 52 -17.89 -1.67 3.35
C VAL A 52 -16.81 -0.63 3.50
N MET A 53 -17.14 0.64 3.36
CA MET A 53 -16.21 1.74 3.63
C MET A 53 -15.95 1.86 5.12
N VAL A 54 -14.66 1.95 5.49
CA VAL A 54 -14.23 2.08 6.88
C VAL A 54 -13.27 3.29 7.04
N PRO A 55 -13.13 3.86 8.24
CA PRO A 55 -12.32 5.06 8.45
C PRO A 55 -10.82 4.87 8.17
N SER A 56 -10.29 3.67 8.33
CA SER A 56 -8.90 3.33 8.01
C SER A 56 -8.71 1.82 7.82
N ALA A 57 -7.71 1.44 7.04
CA ALA A 57 -7.36 0.02 6.82
C ALA A 57 -6.97 -0.69 8.12
N ARG A 58 -6.27 -0.03 9.04
CA ARG A 58 -5.89 -0.57 10.35
C ARG A 58 -7.11 -0.94 11.18
N TYR A 59 -8.05 -0.01 11.29
CA TYR A 59 -9.28 -0.28 12.02
C TYR A 59 -10.14 -1.32 11.30
N GLY A 60 -10.19 -1.28 9.97
CA GLY A 60 -10.85 -2.32 9.17
C GLY A 60 -10.25 -3.71 9.42
N PHE A 61 -8.91 -3.82 9.46
CA PHE A 61 -8.23 -5.06 9.79
C PHE A 61 -8.55 -5.54 11.20
N TYR A 62 -8.53 -4.63 12.19
CA TYR A 62 -8.94 -4.95 13.56
C TYR A 62 -10.37 -5.49 13.61
N LEU A 63 -11.32 -4.88 12.89
CA LEU A 63 -12.70 -5.36 12.82
C LEU A 63 -12.80 -6.74 12.17
N LEU A 64 -12.02 -7.02 11.12
CA LEU A 64 -11.98 -8.34 10.49
C LEU A 64 -11.44 -9.41 11.43
N LEU A 65 -10.39 -9.11 12.21
CA LEU A 65 -9.87 -10.04 13.22
C LEU A 65 -10.96 -10.38 14.26
N ASN A 66 -11.69 -9.37 14.74
CA ASN A 66 -12.83 -9.59 15.66
C ASN A 66 -13.94 -10.42 15.02
N ALA A 67 -14.34 -10.10 13.77
CA ALA A 67 -15.39 -10.83 13.05
C ALA A 67 -15.04 -12.31 12.89
N TYR A 68 -13.74 -12.64 12.72
CA TYR A 68 -13.27 -14.03 12.69
C TYR A 68 -12.97 -14.62 14.07
N GLY A 69 -13.32 -13.88 15.14
CA GLY A 69 -13.22 -14.34 16.52
C GLY A 69 -11.77 -14.53 16.98
N VAL A 70 -10.81 -13.75 16.45
CA VAL A 70 -9.44 -13.73 16.97
C VAL A 70 -9.46 -13.20 18.38
N SER A 71 -8.82 -13.89 19.30
CA SER A 71 -8.86 -13.62 20.73
C SER A 71 -7.53 -13.98 21.39
N GLN A 72 -7.51 -13.98 22.73
CA GLN A 72 -6.33 -14.27 23.51
C GLN A 72 -5.61 -15.55 23.07
N ASP A 73 -4.30 -15.45 22.92
CA ASP A 73 -3.36 -16.51 22.52
C ASP A 73 -3.50 -17.05 21.09
N ASP A 74 -4.49 -16.58 20.31
CA ASP A 74 -4.56 -16.88 18.88
C ASP A 74 -3.39 -16.25 18.13
N GLU A 75 -2.98 -16.87 17.03
CA GLU A 75 -1.87 -16.41 16.20
C GLU A 75 -2.36 -15.89 14.85
N VAL A 76 -1.77 -14.78 14.42
CA VAL A 76 -2.01 -14.15 13.11
C VAL A 76 -0.69 -14.11 12.35
N ILE A 77 -0.58 -14.89 11.26
CA ILE A 77 0.63 -14.93 10.44
C ILE A 77 0.63 -13.74 9.47
N ILE A 78 1.75 -12.98 9.46
CA ILE A 78 1.95 -11.76 8.69
C ILE A 78 3.34 -11.81 8.04
N PRO A 79 3.56 -11.29 6.81
CA PRO A 79 4.89 -11.20 6.23
C PRO A 79 5.86 -10.40 7.10
N GLY A 80 7.13 -10.84 7.21
CA GLY A 80 8.17 -10.10 7.94
C GLY A 80 8.45 -8.72 7.38
N LEU A 81 8.32 -8.53 6.05
CA LEU A 81 8.42 -7.22 5.41
C LEU A 81 7.02 -6.65 5.16
N THR A 82 6.61 -5.67 5.95
CA THR A 82 5.29 -5.04 5.81
C THR A 82 5.23 -3.68 6.53
N TYR A 83 4.04 -3.06 6.53
CA TYR A 83 3.81 -1.81 7.23
C TYR A 83 3.50 -2.06 8.71
N PHE A 84 4.27 -1.46 9.61
CA PHE A 84 4.24 -1.74 11.06
C PHE A 84 2.85 -1.65 11.71
N ALA A 85 1.98 -0.78 11.21
CA ALA A 85 0.68 -0.54 11.83
C ALA A 85 -0.32 -1.72 11.68
N ILE A 86 -0.06 -2.67 10.80
CA ILE A 86 -0.91 -3.85 10.63
C ILE A 86 -0.65 -4.88 11.74
N PRO A 87 0.58 -5.39 11.93
CA PRO A 87 0.82 -6.31 13.05
C PRO A 87 0.57 -5.66 14.41
N ALA A 88 0.68 -4.32 14.55
CA ALA A 88 0.38 -3.62 15.79
C ALA A 88 -1.11 -3.70 16.21
N MET A 89 -2.03 -4.08 15.30
CA MET A 89 -3.45 -4.29 15.65
C MET A 89 -3.71 -5.63 16.34
N VAL A 90 -2.84 -6.62 16.15
CA VAL A 90 -3.06 -7.99 16.67
C VAL A 90 -3.01 -8.05 18.20
N PRO A 91 -2.02 -7.44 18.89
CA PRO A 91 -1.96 -7.43 20.35
C PRO A 91 -3.15 -6.75 21.02
N LEU A 92 -3.90 -5.88 20.32
CA LEU A 92 -5.12 -5.26 20.87
C LEU A 92 -6.22 -6.27 21.17
N LEU A 93 -6.11 -7.48 20.65
CA LEU A 93 -7.00 -8.63 20.91
C LEU A 93 -6.37 -9.65 21.87
N ASN A 94 -5.24 -9.31 22.50
CA ASN A 94 -4.39 -10.24 23.26
C ASN A 94 -3.91 -11.44 22.41
N ALA A 95 -3.94 -11.30 21.08
CA ALA A 95 -3.44 -12.28 20.12
C ALA A 95 -1.97 -11.99 19.78
N ARG A 96 -1.31 -12.90 19.07
CA ARG A 96 0.12 -12.82 18.75
C ARG A 96 0.33 -12.67 17.24
N PRO A 97 1.03 -11.62 16.78
CA PRO A 97 1.55 -11.60 15.42
C PRO A 97 2.68 -12.63 15.29
N VAL A 98 2.67 -13.41 14.22
CA VAL A 98 3.72 -14.37 13.86
C VAL A 98 4.27 -13.95 12.51
N PHE A 99 5.56 -13.62 12.46
CA PHE A 99 6.17 -13.20 11.21
C PHE A 99 6.66 -14.40 10.40
N ALA A 100 6.29 -14.46 9.11
CA ALA A 100 6.77 -15.42 8.15
C ALA A 100 7.60 -14.71 7.07
N ASP A 101 8.63 -15.41 6.55
CA ASP A 101 9.53 -14.79 5.58
C ASP A 101 8.85 -14.59 4.22
N ILE A 102 9.46 -13.77 3.40
CA ILE A 102 9.03 -13.42 2.05
C ILE A 102 9.94 -14.07 0.99
N GLY A 103 9.46 -14.14 -0.24
CA GLY A 103 10.37 -14.38 -1.36
C GLY A 103 11.29 -13.15 -1.57
N LEU A 104 12.60 -13.38 -1.60
CA LEU A 104 13.58 -12.27 -1.65
C LEU A 104 13.37 -11.31 -2.83
N THR A 105 12.99 -11.84 -3.99
CA THR A 105 12.78 -11.04 -5.21
C THR A 105 11.30 -10.77 -5.51
N THR A 106 10.38 -11.55 -4.93
CA THR A 106 8.95 -11.31 -5.06
C THR A 106 8.43 -10.31 -4.03
N HIS A 107 9.08 -10.20 -2.87
CA HIS A 107 8.72 -9.33 -1.73
C HIS A 107 7.36 -9.63 -1.09
N VAL A 108 6.70 -10.69 -1.50
CA VAL A 108 5.41 -11.13 -0.93
C VAL A 108 5.60 -12.40 -0.10
N LEU A 109 4.63 -12.74 0.73
CA LEU A 109 4.65 -13.90 1.59
C LEU A 109 5.04 -15.16 0.80
N ASP A 110 6.08 -15.86 1.26
CA ASP A 110 6.50 -17.14 0.72
C ASP A 110 5.56 -18.25 1.24
N PRO A 111 4.89 -19.02 0.35
CA PRO A 111 3.96 -20.06 0.79
C PRO A 111 4.58 -21.14 1.70
N GLU A 112 5.85 -21.49 1.48
CA GLU A 112 6.54 -22.48 2.32
C GLU A 112 6.94 -21.89 3.68
N ALA A 113 7.31 -20.60 3.72
CA ALA A 113 7.52 -19.89 4.98
C ALA A 113 6.20 -19.77 5.77
N PHE A 114 5.08 -19.50 5.08
CA PHE A 114 3.75 -19.55 5.70
C PHE A 114 3.47 -20.94 6.29
N ARG A 115 3.64 -22.02 5.52
CA ARG A 115 3.41 -23.41 5.97
C ARG A 115 4.22 -23.74 7.23
N LYS A 116 5.48 -23.32 7.27
CA LYS A 116 6.39 -23.54 8.42
C LYS A 116 6.00 -22.75 9.67
N ALA A 117 5.36 -21.61 9.50
CA ALA A 117 4.95 -20.75 10.61
C ALA A 117 3.64 -21.21 11.28
N ILE A 118 2.90 -22.16 10.69
CA ILE A 118 1.61 -22.65 11.20
C ILE A 118 1.80 -23.41 12.50
N THR A 119 1.00 -23.08 13.50
CA THR A 119 0.84 -23.82 14.76
C THR A 119 -0.64 -24.15 15.01
N PRO A 120 -0.97 -24.97 16.01
CA PRO A 120 -2.37 -25.21 16.39
C PRO A 120 -3.14 -23.96 16.85
N LYS A 121 -2.45 -22.86 17.13
CA LYS A 121 -3.03 -21.55 17.52
C LYS A 121 -3.25 -20.61 16.35
N THR A 122 -2.74 -20.94 15.17
CA THR A 122 -2.86 -20.10 14.00
C THR A 122 -4.30 -20.01 13.53
N LYS A 123 -4.84 -18.80 13.47
CA LYS A 123 -6.24 -18.54 13.13
C LYS A 123 -6.41 -17.75 11.84
N VAL A 124 -5.47 -16.86 11.56
CA VAL A 124 -5.50 -15.97 10.39
C VAL A 124 -4.14 -15.91 9.72
N VAL A 125 -4.12 -15.83 8.39
CA VAL A 125 -2.95 -15.40 7.60
C VAL A 125 -3.30 -14.14 6.83
N VAL A 126 -2.31 -13.22 6.72
CA VAL A 126 -2.46 -11.91 6.05
C VAL A 126 -1.48 -11.80 4.88
N PRO A 127 -1.79 -12.38 3.70
CA PRO A 127 -0.97 -12.16 2.51
C PRO A 127 -1.03 -10.68 2.11
N THR A 128 0.13 -10.01 2.13
CA THR A 128 0.27 -8.61 1.71
C THR A 128 0.72 -8.53 0.27
N HIS A 129 -0.10 -7.95 -0.61
CA HIS A 129 0.23 -7.71 -2.03
C HIS A 129 1.16 -6.50 -2.15
N LEU A 130 2.40 -6.69 -1.66
CA LEU A 130 3.35 -5.60 -1.44
C LEU A 130 3.84 -5.01 -2.78
N PHE A 131 4.05 -3.70 -2.82
CA PHE A 131 4.51 -2.94 -4.00
C PHE A 131 3.60 -3.06 -5.23
N GLY A 132 2.40 -3.60 -5.05
CA GLY A 132 1.46 -3.87 -6.13
C GLY A 132 1.66 -5.24 -6.80
N THR A 133 2.46 -6.12 -6.18
CA THR A 133 2.69 -7.50 -6.62
C THR A 133 1.70 -8.43 -5.94
N PRO A 134 0.81 -9.11 -6.68
CA PRO A 134 -0.05 -10.15 -6.11
C PRO A 134 0.74 -11.33 -5.55
N CYS A 135 0.35 -11.80 -4.35
CA CYS A 135 0.85 -13.05 -3.78
C CYS A 135 0.44 -14.26 -4.62
N ASP A 136 1.09 -15.40 -4.41
CA ASP A 136 0.61 -16.71 -4.88
C ASP A 136 -0.61 -17.14 -4.06
N MET A 137 -1.76 -16.57 -4.45
CA MET A 137 -2.99 -16.80 -3.70
C MET A 137 -3.52 -18.24 -3.79
N GLU A 138 -3.19 -18.94 -4.85
CA GLU A 138 -3.61 -20.35 -4.98
C GLU A 138 -2.93 -21.22 -3.91
N SER A 139 -1.61 -21.14 -3.82
CA SER A 139 -0.84 -21.89 -2.81
C SER A 139 -1.22 -21.45 -1.38
N ILE A 140 -1.34 -20.14 -1.14
CA ILE A 140 -1.70 -19.62 0.19
C ILE A 140 -3.10 -20.08 0.61
N CYS A 141 -4.11 -19.95 -0.26
CA CYS A 141 -5.48 -20.37 0.03
C CYS A 141 -5.59 -21.90 0.21
N GLN A 142 -4.82 -22.67 -0.55
CA GLN A 142 -4.77 -24.12 -0.38
C GLN A 142 -4.22 -24.49 1.00
N ILE A 143 -3.06 -23.95 1.39
CA ILE A 143 -2.45 -24.19 2.71
C ILE A 143 -3.41 -23.77 3.83
N ALA A 144 -4.01 -22.57 3.73
CA ALA A 144 -4.94 -22.07 4.72
C ALA A 144 -6.17 -22.99 4.89
N LYS A 145 -6.70 -23.53 3.79
CA LYS A 145 -7.82 -24.48 3.80
C LYS A 145 -7.45 -25.81 4.46
N GLU A 146 -6.26 -26.33 4.18
CA GLU A 146 -5.74 -27.56 4.80
C GLU A 146 -5.68 -27.48 6.33
N HIS A 147 -5.46 -26.29 6.87
CA HIS A 147 -5.31 -26.00 8.30
C HIS A 147 -6.48 -25.27 8.93
N ASN A 148 -7.58 -25.04 8.19
CA ASN A 148 -8.75 -24.25 8.64
C ASN A 148 -8.40 -22.83 9.11
N ILE A 149 -7.45 -22.16 8.42
CA ILE A 149 -6.98 -20.81 8.69
C ILE A 149 -7.74 -19.84 7.81
N LYS A 150 -8.17 -18.70 8.37
CA LYS A 150 -8.81 -17.62 7.63
C LYS A 150 -7.77 -16.78 6.86
N VAL A 151 -8.11 -16.38 5.64
CA VAL A 151 -7.25 -15.55 4.78
C VAL A 151 -7.82 -14.13 4.70
N ILE A 152 -7.07 -13.14 5.20
CA ILE A 152 -7.39 -11.72 5.06
C ILE A 152 -6.34 -11.08 4.14
N GLU A 153 -6.72 -10.74 2.91
CA GLU A 153 -5.80 -10.12 1.93
C GLU A 153 -5.52 -8.65 2.29
N ASP A 154 -4.24 -8.29 2.40
CA ASP A 154 -3.82 -6.88 2.43
C ASP A 154 -3.63 -6.36 1.02
N CYS A 155 -4.63 -5.63 0.52
CA CYS A 155 -4.65 -5.03 -0.81
C CYS A 155 -4.27 -3.53 -0.79
N ALA A 156 -3.70 -3.02 0.31
CA ALA A 156 -3.39 -1.59 0.50
C ALA A 156 -2.46 -1.00 -0.57
N GLN A 157 -1.72 -1.83 -1.28
CA GLN A 157 -0.81 -1.42 -2.36
C GLN A 157 -1.14 -2.06 -3.71
N SER A 158 -2.26 -2.79 -3.82
CA SER A 158 -2.56 -3.57 -5.04
C SER A 158 -4.02 -3.47 -5.49
N THR A 159 -4.69 -2.32 -5.27
CA THR A 159 -6.07 -2.15 -5.73
C THR A 159 -6.17 -2.34 -7.26
N GLY A 160 -6.88 -3.40 -7.67
CA GLY A 160 -7.05 -3.77 -9.09
C GLY A 160 -5.98 -4.73 -9.65
N GLY A 161 -4.97 -5.11 -8.87
CA GLY A 161 -4.03 -6.17 -9.23
C GLY A 161 -4.73 -7.51 -9.44
N ARG A 162 -4.12 -8.41 -10.22
CA ARG A 162 -4.71 -9.72 -10.52
C ARG A 162 -3.72 -10.85 -10.30
N PHE A 163 -4.24 -11.97 -9.84
CA PHE A 163 -3.56 -13.25 -9.84
C PHE A 163 -4.44 -14.25 -10.62
N LYS A 164 -3.88 -14.87 -11.67
CA LYS A 164 -4.62 -15.79 -12.57
C LYS A 164 -5.98 -15.19 -12.98
N SER A 165 -5.97 -13.97 -13.51
CA SER A 165 -7.15 -13.22 -14.01
C SER A 165 -8.18 -12.80 -12.93
N ARG A 166 -8.10 -13.28 -11.68
CA ARG A 166 -8.96 -12.88 -10.56
C ARG A 166 -8.32 -11.72 -9.80
N ARG A 167 -9.09 -10.69 -9.46
CA ARG A 167 -8.57 -9.55 -8.69
C ARG A 167 -8.17 -9.96 -7.30
N VAL A 168 -7.06 -9.36 -6.79
CA VAL A 168 -6.69 -9.47 -5.38
C VAL A 168 -7.80 -8.86 -4.52
N GLY A 169 -8.01 -9.44 -3.35
CA GLY A 169 -9.12 -9.11 -2.47
C GLY A 169 -10.41 -9.88 -2.75
N ALA A 170 -10.38 -10.80 -3.73
CA ALA A 170 -11.46 -11.74 -4.00
C ALA A 170 -11.05 -13.20 -3.74
N TRP A 171 -9.80 -13.45 -3.35
CA TRP A 171 -9.27 -14.81 -3.15
C TRP A 171 -9.50 -15.35 -1.75
N GLY A 172 -9.26 -14.52 -0.74
CA GLY A 172 -9.41 -14.86 0.67
C GLY A 172 -10.84 -14.80 1.18
N ASP A 173 -11.00 -14.99 2.49
CA ASP A 173 -12.29 -14.85 3.19
C ASP A 173 -12.72 -13.38 3.28
N ALA A 174 -11.75 -12.46 3.42
CA ALA A 174 -11.95 -11.01 3.36
C ALA A 174 -10.68 -10.31 2.87
N ALA A 175 -10.81 -9.02 2.56
CA ALA A 175 -9.69 -8.16 2.25
C ALA A 175 -9.90 -6.74 2.75
N TYR A 176 -8.80 -5.97 2.84
CA TYR A 176 -8.87 -4.54 3.09
C TYR A 176 -8.00 -3.75 2.12
N TYR A 177 -8.42 -2.52 1.84
CA TYR A 177 -7.77 -1.56 0.94
C TYR A 177 -7.62 -0.23 1.66
N THR A 178 -6.66 0.60 1.27
CA THR A 178 -6.52 1.97 1.78
C THR A 178 -6.48 2.98 0.64
N PHE A 179 -7.08 4.14 0.87
CA PHE A 179 -7.30 5.17 -0.15
C PHE A 179 -6.68 6.52 0.23
N GLY A 180 -5.51 6.51 0.87
CA GLY A 180 -4.74 7.72 1.12
C GLY A 180 -4.24 8.37 -0.16
N LEU A 181 -3.79 9.63 -0.09
CA LEU A 181 -3.35 10.43 -1.24
C LEU A 181 -2.16 9.81 -2.02
N THR A 182 -1.35 8.99 -1.38
CA THR A 182 -0.18 8.35 -2.00
C THR A 182 -0.48 6.99 -2.63
N LYS A 183 -1.74 6.52 -2.57
CA LYS A 183 -2.14 5.21 -3.11
C LYS A 183 -2.49 5.29 -4.59
N ASN A 184 -2.62 4.13 -5.25
CA ASN A 184 -2.92 4.07 -6.68
C ASN A 184 -4.30 4.65 -7.03
N ILE A 185 -5.25 4.60 -6.10
CA ILE A 185 -6.46 5.42 -6.11
C ILE A 185 -6.67 6.08 -4.74
N THR A 186 -7.39 7.18 -4.68
CA THR A 186 -7.65 7.90 -3.44
C THR A 186 -9.12 8.22 -3.23
N THR A 187 -9.56 8.22 -1.98
CA THR A 187 -10.80 8.83 -1.50
C THR A 187 -10.50 9.97 -0.53
N LEU A 188 -9.34 10.62 -0.66
CA LEU A 188 -8.74 11.59 0.27
C LEU A 188 -8.19 10.89 1.53
N SER A 189 -8.96 10.01 2.14
CA SER A 189 -8.61 9.15 3.27
C SER A 189 -9.64 8.03 3.37
N GLY A 190 -9.47 7.11 4.33
CA GLY A 190 -10.37 5.98 4.51
C GLY A 190 -9.87 4.70 3.85
N ALA A 191 -10.71 3.70 3.89
CA ALA A 191 -10.40 2.35 3.44
C ALA A 191 -11.68 1.62 3.01
N MET A 192 -11.53 0.42 2.44
CA MET A 192 -12.62 -0.47 2.09
C MET A 192 -12.32 -1.87 2.62
N ILE A 193 -13.30 -2.55 3.16
CA ILE A 193 -13.30 -3.99 3.40
C ILE A 193 -14.10 -4.66 2.30
N THR A 194 -13.67 -5.82 1.84
CA THR A 194 -14.44 -6.68 0.93
C THR A 194 -14.54 -8.09 1.48
N THR A 195 -15.68 -8.74 1.27
CA THR A 195 -15.93 -10.12 1.67
C THR A 195 -17.16 -10.70 0.92
N ASN A 196 -17.25 -12.02 0.84
CA ASN A 196 -18.46 -12.74 0.42
C ASN A 196 -19.30 -13.20 1.62
N ASP A 197 -18.83 -12.99 2.85
CA ASP A 197 -19.56 -13.36 4.06
C ASP A 197 -20.41 -12.17 4.54
N LYS A 198 -21.74 -12.33 4.38
CA LYS A 198 -22.71 -11.32 4.84
C LYS A 198 -22.61 -11.03 6.34
N SER A 199 -22.29 -12.03 7.16
CA SER A 199 -22.22 -11.85 8.62
C SER A 199 -21.02 -10.97 9.00
N VAL A 200 -19.89 -11.10 8.31
CA VAL A 200 -18.71 -10.23 8.45
C VAL A 200 -19.04 -8.81 8.00
N ALA A 201 -19.69 -8.64 6.85
CA ALA A 201 -20.07 -7.32 6.35
C ALA A 201 -21.04 -6.61 7.30
N ASP A 202 -22.06 -7.32 7.81
CA ASP A 202 -23.04 -6.78 8.76
C ASP A 202 -22.39 -6.41 10.10
N TYR A 203 -21.47 -7.24 10.61
CA TYR A 203 -20.69 -6.94 11.81
C TYR A 203 -19.90 -5.62 11.64
N VAL A 204 -19.15 -5.50 10.55
CA VAL A 204 -18.36 -4.30 10.27
C VAL A 204 -19.25 -3.05 10.16
N ARG A 205 -20.38 -3.15 9.47
CA ARG A 205 -21.34 -2.03 9.36
C ARG A 205 -21.84 -1.58 10.73
N LYS A 206 -22.22 -2.52 11.58
CA LYS A 206 -22.66 -2.22 12.94
C LYS A 206 -21.61 -1.47 13.75
N GLU A 207 -20.37 -1.95 13.73
CA GLU A 207 -19.27 -1.35 14.50
C GLU A 207 -18.95 0.09 14.06
N ILE A 208 -18.98 0.37 12.73
CA ILE A 208 -18.71 1.72 12.24
C ILE A 208 -19.89 2.68 12.48
N GLU A 209 -21.12 2.20 12.63
CA GLU A 209 -22.29 3.03 12.92
C GLU A 209 -22.20 3.71 14.27
N GLU A 210 -21.62 3.04 15.26
CA GLU A 210 -21.46 3.56 16.61
C GLU A 210 -20.49 4.77 16.70
N GLY A 211 -19.58 4.91 15.72
CA GLY A 211 -18.57 5.97 15.67
C GLY A 211 -19.05 7.32 15.11
N GLY A 212 -20.32 7.44 14.66
CA GLY A 212 -20.82 8.65 13.98
C GLY A 212 -20.21 8.85 12.58
N TYR A 213 -19.90 10.09 12.20
CA TYR A 213 -19.31 10.41 10.89
C TYR A 213 -17.90 10.96 11.00
N THR A 214 -17.06 10.65 10.03
CA THR A 214 -15.74 11.28 9.87
C THR A 214 -15.89 12.81 9.80
N PRO A 215 -15.08 13.61 10.52
CA PRO A 215 -15.18 15.05 10.48
C PRO A 215 -14.92 15.62 9.08
N LYS A 216 -15.82 16.44 8.55
CA LYS A 216 -15.67 17.11 7.23
C LYS A 216 -14.36 17.88 7.11
N LYS A 217 -13.86 18.48 8.20
CA LYS A 217 -12.59 19.21 8.26
C LYS A 217 -11.41 18.33 7.82
N LYS A 218 -11.40 17.03 8.16
CA LYS A 218 -10.35 16.10 7.75
C LYS A 218 -10.37 15.91 6.23
N ALA A 219 -11.53 15.62 5.65
CA ALA A 219 -11.67 15.46 4.20
C ALA A 219 -11.32 16.75 3.44
N ALA A 220 -11.70 17.92 3.96
CA ALA A 220 -11.35 19.22 3.38
C ALA A 220 -9.84 19.44 3.37
N LYS A 221 -9.15 19.15 4.48
CA LYS A 221 -7.68 19.24 4.57
C LYS A 221 -7.01 18.32 3.55
N GLU A 222 -7.47 17.09 3.42
CA GLU A 222 -6.89 16.13 2.46
C GLU A 222 -7.17 16.53 1.00
N ALA A 223 -8.34 17.11 0.70
CA ALA A 223 -8.64 17.64 -0.63
C ALA A 223 -7.71 18.80 -1.03
N VAL A 224 -7.47 19.74 -0.11
CA VAL A 224 -6.51 20.84 -0.33
C VAL A 224 -5.09 20.28 -0.48
N THR A 225 -4.68 19.34 0.38
CA THR A 225 -3.37 18.69 0.28
C THR A 225 -3.22 17.98 -1.07
N GLY A 226 -4.22 17.22 -1.51
CA GLY A 226 -4.21 16.51 -2.80
C GLY A 226 -4.04 17.47 -3.99
N LEU A 227 -4.76 18.61 -3.97
CA LEU A 227 -4.62 19.62 -5.01
C LEU A 227 -3.24 20.28 -5.01
N MET A 228 -2.71 20.63 -3.82
CA MET A 228 -1.36 21.16 -3.70
C MET A 228 -0.31 20.15 -4.20
N MET A 229 -0.44 18.87 -3.86
CA MET A 229 0.46 17.82 -4.34
C MET A 229 0.37 17.66 -5.86
N TYR A 230 -0.83 17.64 -6.42
CA TYR A 230 -1.03 17.57 -7.88
C TYR A 230 -0.28 18.70 -8.60
N ILE A 231 -0.41 19.93 -8.10
CA ILE A 231 0.30 21.08 -8.65
C ILE A 231 1.81 20.93 -8.43
N ALA A 232 2.25 20.70 -7.19
CA ALA A 232 3.65 20.72 -6.81
C ALA A 232 4.49 19.57 -7.41
N THR A 233 3.86 18.41 -7.69
CA THR A 233 4.53 17.26 -8.36
C THR A 233 4.37 17.26 -9.87
N HIS A 234 3.75 18.29 -10.45
CA HIS A 234 3.63 18.40 -11.90
C HIS A 234 5.03 18.53 -12.55
N PRO A 235 5.37 17.73 -13.59
CA PRO A 235 6.73 17.65 -14.13
C PRO A 235 7.36 19.00 -14.51
N LYS A 236 6.53 19.94 -15.02
CA LYS A 236 7.01 21.27 -15.44
C LYS A 236 7.46 22.18 -14.31
N ILE A 237 6.99 21.97 -13.07
CA ILE A 237 7.25 22.87 -11.94
C ILE A 237 7.89 22.15 -10.75
N TYR A 238 7.96 20.82 -10.74
CA TYR A 238 8.53 20.02 -9.66
C TYR A 238 9.95 20.46 -9.28
N TRP A 239 10.78 20.82 -10.27
CA TRP A 239 12.14 21.30 -10.07
C TRP A 239 12.22 22.59 -9.22
N ALA A 240 11.19 23.43 -9.27
CA ALA A 240 11.12 24.70 -8.54
C ALA A 240 10.29 24.61 -7.24
N THR A 241 9.51 23.54 -7.05
CA THR A 241 8.58 23.38 -5.93
C THR A 241 9.12 22.41 -4.88
N VAL A 242 8.90 21.11 -5.07
CA VAL A 242 9.21 20.06 -4.09
C VAL A 242 10.68 19.66 -4.11
N HIS A 243 11.29 19.58 -5.30
CA HIS A 243 12.66 19.10 -5.45
C HIS A 243 13.70 19.87 -4.60
N PRO A 244 13.71 21.23 -4.52
CA PRO A 244 14.65 21.93 -3.65
C PRO A 244 14.48 21.58 -2.17
N ALA A 245 13.23 21.41 -1.70
CA ALA A 245 12.95 21.01 -0.32
C ALA A 245 13.43 19.58 -0.03
N VAL A 246 13.27 18.66 -0.97
CA VAL A 246 13.77 17.29 -0.86
C VAL A 246 15.31 17.27 -0.79
N VAL A 247 15.98 18.02 -1.67
CA VAL A 247 17.46 18.11 -1.67
C VAL A 247 17.99 18.70 -0.37
N LEU A 248 17.37 19.80 0.11
CA LEU A 248 17.79 20.44 1.36
C LEU A 248 17.52 19.55 2.57
N GLY A 249 16.32 18.96 2.64
CA GLY A 249 15.94 18.06 3.72
C GLY A 249 16.89 16.85 3.82
N ASN A 250 17.19 16.21 2.70
CA ASN A 250 18.12 15.08 2.69
C ASN A 250 19.55 15.46 3.14
N LYS A 251 20.04 16.67 2.80
CA LYS A 251 21.33 17.18 3.32
C LYS A 251 21.30 17.36 4.85
N MET A 252 20.11 17.58 5.41
CA MET A 252 19.88 17.72 6.86
C MET A 252 19.52 16.38 7.53
N GLY A 253 19.59 15.25 6.80
CA GLY A 253 19.20 13.93 7.31
C GLY A 253 17.68 13.75 7.47
N LYS A 254 16.86 14.60 6.83
CA LYS A 254 15.41 14.58 6.89
C LYS A 254 14.82 14.39 5.51
N ASP A 255 13.78 13.56 5.40
CA ASP A 255 12.98 13.45 4.18
C ASP A 255 11.63 14.14 4.41
N PRO A 256 11.41 15.35 3.87
CA PRO A 256 10.20 16.12 4.14
C PRO A 256 8.91 15.46 3.61
N ILE A 257 9.03 14.58 2.62
CA ILE A 257 7.92 13.79 2.10
C ILE A 257 7.61 12.66 3.09
N HIS A 258 8.64 11.98 3.58
CA HIS A 258 8.48 10.93 4.58
C HIS A 258 7.87 11.48 5.88
N GLU A 259 8.38 12.61 6.38
CA GLU A 259 7.84 13.28 7.58
C GLU A 259 6.36 13.68 7.41
N ARG A 260 5.94 14.02 6.21
CA ARG A 260 4.55 14.46 5.95
C ARG A 260 3.56 13.30 5.76
N PHE A 261 3.98 12.20 5.16
CA PHE A 261 3.12 11.08 4.78
C PHE A 261 3.47 9.78 5.50
N GLY A 262 4.65 9.69 6.11
CA GLY A 262 5.01 8.62 7.02
C GLY A 262 4.28 8.81 8.36
N GLU A 263 3.80 7.74 8.95
CA GLU A 263 3.37 7.75 10.33
C GLU A 263 4.58 7.41 11.21
N SER A 264 4.66 8.03 12.38
CA SER A 264 5.60 7.58 13.42
C SER A 264 5.24 6.16 13.83
N GLU A 265 6.22 5.28 13.89
CA GLU A 265 6.07 3.91 14.36
C GLU A 265 5.51 3.89 15.79
N ARG A 266 4.46 3.09 16.00
CA ARG A 266 3.76 3.00 17.27
C ARG A 266 3.37 1.56 17.56
N VAL A 267 3.49 1.18 18.81
CA VAL A 267 2.77 0.05 19.37
C VAL A 267 1.53 0.59 20.06
N TYR A 268 0.42 -0.07 19.89
CA TYR A 268 -0.84 0.29 20.53
C TYR A 268 -1.11 -0.70 21.66
N ASP A 269 -1.31 -0.19 22.87
CA ASP A 269 -1.75 -0.95 24.04
C ASP A 269 -3.28 -0.91 24.20
N GLN A 270 -3.94 -0.01 23.48
CA GLN A 270 -5.41 0.11 23.39
C GLN A 270 -5.81 0.67 22.02
N ILE A 271 -7.05 0.46 21.62
CA ILE A 271 -7.58 1.03 20.36
C ILE A 271 -7.50 2.56 20.47
N PRO A 272 -6.78 3.24 19.55
CA PRO A 272 -6.67 4.68 19.59
C PRO A 272 -8.05 5.36 19.54
N SER A 273 -8.30 6.32 20.42
CA SER A 273 -9.59 7.03 20.50
C SER A 273 -10.04 7.63 19.18
N TYR A 274 -9.09 8.11 18.36
CA TYR A 274 -9.39 8.68 17.05
C TYR A 274 -10.03 7.70 16.04
N TYR A 275 -9.97 6.39 16.27
CA TYR A 275 -10.73 5.43 15.46
C TYR A 275 -12.22 5.50 15.73
N LYS A 276 -12.60 5.66 17.00
CA LYS A 276 -14.00 5.84 17.40
C LYS A 276 -14.57 7.18 16.93
N GLU A 277 -13.73 8.21 16.84
CA GLU A 277 -14.11 9.55 16.36
C GLU A 277 -14.26 9.64 14.84
N GLN A 278 -13.70 8.67 14.09
CA GLN A 278 -13.73 8.70 12.63
C GLN A 278 -15.04 8.18 12.02
N GLY A 279 -15.71 7.23 12.67
CA GLY A 279 -17.02 6.71 12.26
C GLY A 279 -17.21 6.41 10.77
N LYS A 280 -18.43 6.56 10.29
CA LYS A 280 -18.81 6.38 8.88
C LYS A 280 -18.05 7.31 7.94
N SER A 281 -17.76 6.81 6.75
CA SER A 281 -17.18 7.61 5.68
C SER A 281 -18.15 8.65 5.15
N LEU A 282 -17.60 9.80 4.72
CA LEU A 282 -18.39 10.90 4.16
C LEU A 282 -18.72 10.66 2.68
N ALA A 283 -19.82 11.22 2.23
CA ALA A 283 -20.22 11.25 0.82
C ALA A 283 -19.12 11.83 -0.10
N VAL A 284 -18.36 12.82 0.37
CA VAL A 284 -17.22 13.37 -0.40
C VAL A 284 -16.16 12.30 -0.70
N GLN A 285 -15.85 11.43 0.26
CA GLN A 285 -14.89 10.34 0.06
C GLN A 285 -15.42 9.35 -0.98
N ALA A 286 -16.66 8.92 -0.86
CA ALA A 286 -17.29 8.01 -1.80
C ALA A 286 -17.41 8.63 -3.22
N ALA A 287 -17.77 9.90 -3.32
CA ALA A 287 -17.88 10.59 -4.61
C ALA A 287 -16.53 10.70 -5.33
N VAL A 288 -15.45 11.00 -4.61
CA VAL A 288 -14.08 10.99 -5.14
C VAL A 288 -13.68 9.57 -5.53
N GLY A 289 -13.94 8.59 -4.66
CA GLY A 289 -13.64 7.17 -4.91
C GLY A 289 -14.29 6.64 -6.17
N ARG A 290 -15.54 7.02 -6.46
CA ARG A 290 -16.25 6.64 -7.69
C ARG A 290 -15.57 7.19 -8.96
N ILE A 291 -15.08 8.43 -8.93
CA ILE A 291 -14.31 9.00 -10.05
C ILE A 291 -13.00 8.23 -10.25
N GLN A 292 -12.31 7.95 -9.16
CA GLN A 292 -11.04 7.21 -9.17
C GLN A 292 -11.25 5.77 -9.67
N LEU A 293 -12.32 5.11 -9.25
CA LEU A 293 -12.66 3.75 -9.68
C LEU A 293 -12.92 3.67 -11.20
N GLN A 294 -13.57 4.69 -11.78
CA GLN A 294 -13.77 4.77 -13.24
C GLN A 294 -12.46 4.89 -14.04
N ARG A 295 -11.40 5.37 -13.40
CA ARG A 295 -10.08 5.59 -14.03
C ARG A 295 -9.04 4.56 -13.64
N ILE A 296 -9.37 3.61 -12.76
CA ILE A 296 -8.37 2.72 -12.16
C ILE A 296 -7.63 1.87 -13.21
N GLU A 297 -8.32 1.40 -14.22
CA GLU A 297 -7.70 0.59 -15.30
C GLU A 297 -6.74 1.44 -16.15
N GLU A 298 -7.08 2.70 -16.41
CA GLU A 298 -6.19 3.65 -17.09
C GLU A 298 -4.93 3.92 -16.26
N LEU A 299 -5.11 4.24 -14.96
CA LEU A 299 -4.02 4.55 -14.05
C LEU A 299 -3.10 3.35 -13.80
N ASN A 300 -3.68 2.17 -13.58
CA ASN A 300 -2.90 0.94 -13.41
C ASN A 300 -2.22 0.52 -14.72
N GLY A 301 -2.90 0.66 -15.87
CA GLY A 301 -2.32 0.39 -17.18
C GLY A 301 -1.09 1.25 -17.47
N ALA A 302 -1.12 2.53 -17.09
CA ALA A 302 0.04 3.41 -17.21
C ALA A 302 1.21 2.94 -16.31
N ARG A 303 0.94 2.58 -15.06
CA ARG A 303 1.94 2.01 -14.16
C ARG A 303 2.53 0.71 -14.70
N GLN A 304 1.68 -0.17 -15.24
CA GLN A 304 2.10 -1.44 -15.84
C GLN A 304 3.00 -1.25 -17.07
N ARG A 305 2.70 -0.29 -17.95
CA ARG A 305 3.59 0.04 -19.06
C ARG A 305 4.96 0.50 -18.58
N ASN A 306 4.98 1.44 -17.62
CA ASN A 306 6.22 1.97 -17.06
C ASN A 306 7.00 0.89 -16.30
N GLY A 307 6.33 0.08 -15.47
CA GLY A 307 6.95 -1.00 -14.72
C GLY A 307 7.56 -2.09 -15.60
N LYS A 308 6.85 -2.53 -16.63
CA LYS A 308 7.37 -3.49 -17.62
C LYS A 308 8.57 -2.95 -18.39
N ALA A 309 8.57 -1.66 -18.73
CA ALA A 309 9.71 -1.04 -19.40
C ALA A 309 10.93 -0.96 -18.48
N LEU A 310 10.74 -0.59 -17.21
CA LEU A 310 11.81 -0.62 -16.19
C LEU A 310 12.33 -2.05 -16.00
N ASP A 311 11.46 -3.02 -15.82
CA ASP A 311 11.81 -4.43 -15.65
C ASP A 311 12.71 -4.92 -16.81
N SER A 312 12.25 -4.76 -18.05
CA SER A 312 13.00 -5.16 -19.24
C SER A 312 14.33 -4.40 -19.39
N GLY A 313 14.36 -3.12 -19.05
CA GLY A 313 15.55 -2.27 -19.24
C GLY A 313 16.61 -2.46 -18.15
N LEU A 314 16.25 -3.01 -16.98
CA LEU A 314 17.14 -3.13 -15.85
C LEU A 314 17.69 -4.55 -15.62
N GLN A 315 17.07 -5.59 -16.21
CA GLN A 315 17.44 -7.00 -15.98
C GLN A 315 18.90 -7.34 -16.26
N SER A 316 19.54 -6.65 -17.23
CA SER A 316 20.91 -6.93 -17.64
C SER A 316 21.96 -6.11 -16.90
N ILE A 317 21.57 -5.27 -15.93
CA ILE A 317 22.52 -4.41 -15.20
C ILE A 317 23.24 -5.24 -14.13
N PRO A 318 24.59 -5.33 -14.16
CA PRO A 318 25.35 -6.05 -13.15
C PRO A 318 25.11 -5.50 -11.74
N HIS A 319 25.10 -6.39 -10.75
CA HIS A 319 24.93 -6.08 -9.32
C HIS A 319 23.58 -5.44 -8.93
N LEU A 320 22.64 -5.31 -9.88
CA LEU A 320 21.29 -4.86 -9.64
C LEU A 320 20.32 -6.06 -9.73
N ALA A 321 19.59 -6.35 -8.66
CA ALA A 321 18.51 -7.34 -8.74
C ALA A 321 17.17 -6.62 -8.92
N VAL A 322 16.43 -7.03 -9.95
CA VAL A 322 15.07 -6.55 -10.26
C VAL A 322 14.03 -7.48 -9.61
N PRO A 323 12.79 -7.01 -9.40
CA PRO A 323 11.75 -7.84 -8.82
C PRO A 323 11.42 -9.03 -9.73
N SER A 324 11.00 -10.14 -9.13
CA SER A 324 10.31 -11.23 -9.81
C SER A 324 8.86 -11.31 -9.34
N TYR A 325 8.05 -12.08 -10.03
CA TYR A 325 6.62 -12.14 -9.76
C TYR A 325 6.15 -13.59 -9.68
N PRO A 326 5.28 -13.96 -8.71
CA PRO A 326 4.66 -15.28 -8.70
C PRO A 326 3.98 -15.57 -10.05
N THR A 327 4.11 -16.80 -10.53
CA THR A 327 3.54 -17.21 -11.84
C THR A 327 2.03 -16.97 -11.86
N GLY A 328 1.55 -16.19 -12.82
CA GLY A 328 0.15 -15.78 -12.93
C GLY A 328 -0.17 -14.45 -12.25
N SER A 329 0.81 -13.78 -11.63
CA SER A 329 0.63 -12.42 -11.11
C SER A 329 0.62 -11.38 -12.23
N GLU A 330 -0.29 -10.43 -12.12
CA GLU A 330 -0.37 -9.21 -12.93
C GLU A 330 -0.18 -8.00 -12.00
N PRO A 331 1.09 -7.60 -11.72
CA PRO A 331 1.38 -6.50 -10.82
C PRO A 331 0.87 -5.17 -11.39
N ILE A 332 0.44 -4.28 -10.49
CA ILE A 332 0.05 -2.91 -10.86
C ILE A 332 1.18 -1.91 -10.68
N TYR A 333 2.31 -2.34 -10.16
CA TYR A 333 3.49 -1.50 -9.89
C TYR A 333 3.13 -0.24 -9.08
N MET A 334 2.56 -0.45 -7.89
CA MET A 334 2.38 0.65 -6.93
C MET A 334 3.73 1.32 -6.64
N SER A 335 4.79 0.50 -6.58
CA SER A 335 6.19 0.88 -6.54
C SER A 335 6.98 -0.10 -7.41
N PHE A 336 8.01 0.38 -8.08
CA PHE A 336 9.03 -0.48 -8.70
C PHE A 336 10.23 -0.49 -7.76
N VAL A 337 10.69 -1.66 -7.34
CA VAL A 337 11.78 -1.79 -6.38
C VAL A 337 12.93 -2.55 -6.98
N VAL A 338 14.15 -2.15 -6.65
CA VAL A 338 15.38 -2.87 -7.02
C VAL A 338 16.23 -3.12 -5.78
N HIS A 339 17.07 -4.15 -5.81
CA HIS A 339 18.07 -4.40 -4.76
C HIS A 339 19.46 -3.99 -5.23
N HIS A 340 20.18 -3.29 -4.37
CA HIS A 340 21.59 -2.99 -4.58
C HIS A 340 22.32 -2.91 -3.23
N SER A 341 23.47 -3.58 -3.11
CA SER A 341 24.25 -3.61 -1.87
C SER A 341 24.75 -2.23 -1.45
N ALA A 342 25.11 -1.38 -2.42
CA ALA A 342 25.46 0.04 -2.21
C ALA A 342 24.21 0.94 -2.41
N ARG A 343 23.08 0.61 -1.73
CA ARG A 343 21.81 1.32 -1.87
C ARG A 343 21.92 2.82 -1.66
N LYS A 344 22.69 3.24 -0.65
CA LYS A 344 22.85 4.64 -0.28
C LYS A 344 23.55 5.43 -1.39
N GLU A 345 24.65 4.93 -1.90
CA GLU A 345 25.44 5.52 -2.97
C GLU A 345 24.62 5.59 -4.27
N LEU A 346 23.86 4.53 -4.58
CA LEU A 346 22.96 4.51 -5.74
C LEU A 346 21.87 5.59 -5.59
N THR A 347 21.29 5.75 -4.41
CA THR A 347 20.29 6.80 -4.13
C THR A 347 20.87 8.19 -4.37
N GLU A 348 22.09 8.46 -3.91
CA GLU A 348 22.77 9.75 -4.10
C GLU A 348 23.07 10.01 -5.59
N ALA A 349 23.60 9.01 -6.28
CA ALA A 349 23.90 9.10 -7.72
C ALA A 349 22.64 9.37 -8.57
N LEU A 350 21.51 8.75 -8.25
CA LEU A 350 20.23 8.99 -8.94
C LEU A 350 19.67 10.39 -8.64
N ARG A 351 19.78 10.85 -7.41
CA ARG A 351 19.36 12.19 -7.01
C ARG A 351 20.15 13.28 -7.76
N GLU A 352 21.45 13.12 -7.93
CA GLU A 352 22.29 14.03 -8.73
C GLU A 352 21.82 14.10 -10.19
N ARG A 353 21.31 12.99 -10.73
CA ARG A 353 20.71 12.90 -12.07
C ARG A 353 19.26 13.37 -12.13
N GLY A 354 18.73 13.88 -11.02
CA GLY A 354 17.40 14.46 -10.94
C GLY A 354 16.26 13.44 -10.73
N ILE A 355 16.59 12.22 -10.35
CA ILE A 355 15.62 11.17 -10.06
C ILE A 355 15.44 11.07 -8.54
N ASP A 356 14.24 11.37 -8.07
CA ASP A 356 13.89 11.26 -6.66
C ASP A 356 13.52 9.81 -6.33
N THR A 357 14.30 9.19 -5.45
CA THR A 357 14.12 7.80 -4.99
C THR A 357 13.95 7.76 -3.49
N THR A 358 13.46 6.64 -2.94
CA THR A 358 13.32 6.46 -1.50
C THR A 358 13.61 5.01 -1.11
N THR A 359 14.03 4.80 0.13
CA THR A 359 14.16 3.46 0.71
C THR A 359 12.81 2.86 1.15
N GLY A 360 11.72 3.64 1.01
CA GLY A 360 10.37 3.19 1.30
C GLY A 360 9.95 3.34 2.75
N TYR A 361 8.76 2.79 3.04
CA TYR A 361 8.09 2.87 4.34
C TYR A 361 7.82 1.48 4.92
N MET A 362 8.33 0.44 4.26
CA MET A 362 8.23 -0.94 4.73
C MET A 362 9.49 -1.32 5.46
N ASN A 363 9.33 -2.00 6.59
CA ASN A 363 10.44 -2.43 7.42
C ASN A 363 10.40 -3.96 7.59
N ASP A 364 11.56 -4.55 7.84
CA ASP A 364 11.61 -5.86 8.43
C ASP A 364 11.13 -5.76 9.89
N LEU A 365 9.98 -6.35 10.14
CA LEU A 365 9.33 -6.33 11.46
C LEU A 365 9.66 -7.56 12.29
N SER A 366 10.28 -8.57 11.70
CA SER A 366 10.62 -9.82 12.37
C SER A 366 11.71 -9.67 13.44
N ASP A 367 12.53 -8.61 13.35
CA ASP A 367 13.56 -8.24 14.34
C ASP A 367 13.47 -6.75 14.74
N HIS A 368 12.30 -6.13 14.54
CA HIS A 368 12.09 -4.71 14.81
C HIS A 368 11.85 -4.46 16.31
N PRO A 369 12.38 -3.35 16.89
CA PRO A 369 12.19 -3.04 18.33
C PRO A 369 10.76 -3.05 18.81
N LEU A 370 9.79 -2.66 17.98
CA LEU A 370 8.36 -2.68 18.31
C LEU A 370 7.78 -4.09 18.54
N PHE A 371 8.44 -5.13 18.02
CA PHE A 371 7.94 -6.50 18.01
C PHE A 371 8.92 -7.50 18.60
N GLN A 372 9.78 -7.07 19.55
CA GLN A 372 10.80 -7.94 20.16
C GLN A 372 10.22 -9.19 20.85
N ASP A 373 9.02 -9.07 21.42
CA ASP A 373 8.30 -10.20 22.05
C ASP A 373 7.77 -11.23 21.03
N TYR A 374 7.84 -10.89 19.71
CA TYR A 374 7.33 -11.66 18.59
C TYR A 374 8.41 -11.97 17.55
N LYS A 375 9.68 -11.85 17.94
CA LYS A 375 10.84 -12.03 17.06
C LYS A 375 10.79 -13.35 16.29
N ALA A 376 11.11 -13.29 14.99
CA ALA A 376 11.18 -14.42 14.08
C ALA A 376 12.42 -14.33 13.17
N ASP A 377 12.82 -15.45 12.57
CA ASP A 377 13.93 -15.48 11.61
C ASP A 377 13.38 -15.33 10.19
N CYS A 378 13.50 -14.11 9.63
CA CYS A 378 13.08 -13.78 8.28
C CYS A 378 14.25 -13.18 7.48
N PRO A 379 15.23 -14.02 7.06
CA PRO A 379 16.46 -13.54 6.41
C PRO A 379 16.21 -12.78 5.12
N ASN A 380 15.20 -13.15 4.33
CA ASN A 380 14.86 -12.44 3.10
C ASN A 380 14.24 -11.06 3.39
N ALA A 381 13.36 -10.96 4.39
CA ALA A 381 12.79 -9.68 4.83
C ALA A 381 13.90 -8.74 5.31
N LYS A 382 14.84 -9.24 6.11
CA LYS A 382 16.01 -8.50 6.59
C LYS A 382 16.90 -8.00 5.46
N LYS A 383 17.22 -8.87 4.50
CA LYS A 383 18.01 -8.52 3.33
C LYS A 383 17.29 -7.50 2.45
N ALA A 384 16.00 -7.71 2.18
CA ALA A 384 15.19 -6.77 1.42
C ALA A 384 15.18 -5.39 2.10
N ASN A 385 14.94 -5.32 3.40
CA ASN A 385 14.97 -4.06 4.15
C ASN A 385 16.32 -3.31 4.03
N ALA A 386 17.42 -4.03 3.95
CA ALA A 386 18.77 -3.45 3.81
C ALA A 386 19.06 -2.91 2.40
N GLU A 387 18.59 -3.57 1.35
CA GLU A 387 19.01 -3.36 -0.04
C GLU A 387 17.98 -2.67 -0.94
N LEU A 388 16.67 -2.67 -0.56
CA LEU A 388 15.59 -2.15 -1.39
C LEU A 388 15.71 -0.65 -1.66
N LEU A 389 15.52 -0.28 -2.93
CA LEU A 389 15.39 1.10 -3.40
C LEU A 389 14.15 1.22 -4.28
N HIS A 390 13.31 2.18 -3.98
CA HIS A 390 12.09 2.47 -4.75
C HIS A 390 12.39 3.42 -5.90
N ILE A 391 12.05 2.98 -7.09
CA ILE A 391 12.21 3.71 -8.36
C ILE A 391 10.86 4.30 -8.77
N PRO A 392 10.81 5.55 -9.27
CA PRO A 392 9.58 6.16 -9.77
C PRO A 392 8.89 5.31 -10.84
N VAL A 393 7.58 5.07 -10.70
CA VAL A 393 6.78 4.27 -11.65
C VAL A 393 5.36 4.81 -11.83
N HIS A 394 5.11 6.05 -11.36
CA HIS A 394 3.78 6.65 -11.36
C HIS A 394 3.20 6.89 -12.78
N PRO A 395 1.86 7.04 -12.94
CA PRO A 395 1.20 7.11 -14.25
C PRO A 395 1.63 8.28 -15.13
N ASN A 396 2.17 9.34 -14.54
CA ASN A 396 2.54 10.59 -15.25
C ASN A 396 3.96 10.57 -15.82
N LEU A 397 4.71 9.46 -15.71
CA LEU A 397 6.01 9.32 -16.39
C LEU A 397 5.80 9.19 -17.89
N THR A 398 6.60 9.92 -18.65
CA THR A 398 6.70 9.75 -20.11
C THR A 398 7.66 8.60 -20.45
N THR A 399 7.65 8.18 -21.71
CA THR A 399 8.62 7.17 -22.20
C THR A 399 10.06 7.64 -22.04
N GLU A 400 10.30 8.93 -22.28
CA GLU A 400 11.61 9.57 -22.13
C GLU A 400 12.06 9.57 -20.66
N ASP A 401 11.14 9.82 -19.70
CA ASP A 401 11.44 9.74 -18.26
C ASP A 401 11.87 8.32 -17.87
N VAL A 402 11.15 7.30 -18.35
CA VAL A 402 11.49 5.90 -18.07
C VAL A 402 12.85 5.52 -18.66
N GLN A 403 13.15 5.96 -19.90
CA GLN A 403 14.46 5.75 -20.52
C GLN A 403 15.57 6.45 -19.75
N HIS A 404 15.33 7.68 -19.30
CA HIS A 404 16.30 8.42 -18.47
C HIS A 404 16.56 7.71 -17.14
N ILE A 405 15.53 7.14 -16.49
CA ILE A 405 15.69 6.34 -15.27
C ILE A 405 16.58 5.12 -15.55
N ILE A 406 16.29 4.35 -16.61
CA ILE A 406 17.05 3.14 -16.95
C ILE A 406 18.50 3.48 -17.24
N GLN A 407 18.76 4.50 -18.06
CA GLN A 407 20.13 4.94 -18.38
C GLN A 407 20.87 5.40 -17.12
N SER A 408 20.23 6.20 -16.28
CA SER A 408 20.83 6.73 -15.05
C SER A 408 21.20 5.64 -14.06
N ILE A 409 20.37 4.61 -13.89
CA ILE A 409 20.66 3.45 -13.05
C ILE A 409 21.81 2.66 -13.64
N SER A 410 21.84 2.41 -14.96
CA SER A 410 22.91 1.69 -15.63
C SER A 410 24.28 2.38 -15.45
N GLU A 411 24.31 3.70 -15.64
CA GLU A 411 25.53 4.49 -15.46
C GLU A 411 26.00 4.52 -14.00
N ALA A 412 25.06 4.68 -13.05
CA ALA A 412 25.38 4.69 -11.62
C ALA A 412 25.92 3.32 -11.16
N CYS A 413 25.30 2.21 -11.55
CA CYS A 413 25.78 0.87 -11.19
C CYS A 413 27.18 0.58 -11.76
N LYS A 414 27.50 1.04 -13.00
CA LYS A 414 28.86 0.93 -13.54
C LYS A 414 29.90 1.69 -12.73
N GLN A 415 29.54 2.83 -12.15
CA GLN A 415 30.45 3.63 -11.29
C GLN A 415 30.64 3.03 -9.89
N LEU A 416 29.60 2.30 -9.41
CA LEU A 416 29.58 1.67 -8.08
C LEU A 416 30.05 0.21 -8.10
N SER A 417 30.34 -0.34 -9.28
CA SER A 417 30.95 -1.68 -9.39
C SER A 417 32.34 -1.67 -8.81
N PRO A 418 32.73 -2.66 -7.97
CA PRO A 418 34.04 -2.74 -7.33
C PRO A 418 35.19 -2.89 -8.34
#